data_889d88edaa1ef69cb7cccec0f335fa8e
#
_entry.id   889d88edaa1ef69cb7cccec0f335fa8e
#
_cell.length_a   1.000
_cell.length_b   1.000
_cell.length_c   1.000
_cell.angle_alpha   90.00
_cell.angle_beta   90.00
_cell.angle_gamma   90.00
#
_symmetry.space_group_name_H-M   'P 1'
#
loop_
_entity.id
_entity.type
_entity.pdbx_description
1 polymer ?
#
loop_
_entity_poly.entity_id
_entity_poly.type
_entity_poly.pdbx_seq_one_letter_code
_entity_poly.pdbx_strand_id
1 'polypeptide(L)'
;MKVRNLILGLAVAFAGFASVGEASAQKTFEKGTQTASIMIGLPSTTGLFSSIVVPPLTAVYEYGVVGNLFSNGKGTIGVGGQGEYVLFRSGADNYSGYFFFGGRGALHYEFVPQLDTYAGLALGWSFVGGTTLRNSGSFGTQAFVGARYYVTPTLALGGELGYGLTLVNLGVTFRF
;
A
#
# COMPACT_ATOMS: atom_id res chain seq x y z
N MET A 1 6.44 -15.54 20.62
CA MET A 1 5.99 -16.20 19.38
C MET A 1 7.08 -15.99 18.34
N LYS A 2 7.69 -17.04 17.78
CA LYS A 2 8.90 -16.89 16.94
C LYS A 2 8.50 -16.37 15.54
N VAL A 3 9.18 -15.34 15.07
CA VAL A 3 8.99 -14.69 13.75
C VAL A 3 8.90 -15.70 12.59
N ARG A 4 9.59 -16.84 12.71
CA ARG A 4 9.54 -17.96 11.76
C ARG A 4 8.13 -18.53 11.52
N ASN A 5 7.27 -18.53 12.54
CA ASN A 5 5.90 -19.06 12.43
C ASN A 5 4.95 -18.05 11.79
N LEU A 6 5.27 -16.76 11.88
CA LEU A 6 4.51 -15.70 11.21
C LEU A 6 4.75 -15.73 9.69
N ILE A 7 6.02 -15.94 9.27
CA ILE A 7 6.40 -16.03 7.84
C ILE A 7 5.79 -17.30 7.20
N LEU A 8 5.78 -18.43 7.93
CA LEU A 8 5.13 -19.64 7.44
C LEU A 8 3.60 -19.47 7.31
N GLY A 9 2.97 -18.75 8.24
CA GLY A 9 1.54 -18.46 8.18
C GLY A 9 1.17 -17.57 6.98
N LEU A 10 2.00 -16.61 6.62
CA LEU A 10 1.80 -15.76 5.42
C LEU A 10 1.99 -16.57 4.12
N ALA A 11 3.01 -17.43 4.06
CA ALA A 11 3.27 -18.28 2.88
C ALA A 11 2.16 -19.31 2.62
N VAL A 12 1.57 -19.88 3.68
CA VAL A 12 0.45 -20.82 3.59
C VAL A 12 -0.84 -20.11 3.17
N ALA A 13 -1.07 -18.86 3.60
CA ALA A 13 -2.22 -18.06 3.15
C ALA A 13 -2.14 -17.77 1.63
N PHE A 14 -0.95 -17.54 1.08
CA PHE A 14 -0.77 -17.33 -0.36
C PHE A 14 -0.92 -18.61 -1.20
N ALA A 15 -0.55 -19.76 -0.67
CA ALA A 15 -0.64 -21.03 -1.39
C ALA A 15 -2.07 -21.62 -1.46
N GLY A 16 -2.99 -21.20 -0.59
CA GLY A 16 -4.37 -21.68 -0.53
C GLY A 16 -5.32 -21.10 -1.58
N PHE A 17 -4.91 -20.08 -2.34
CA PHE A 17 -5.79 -19.39 -3.30
C PHE A 17 -5.67 -19.86 -4.76
N ALA A 18 -4.93 -20.94 -5.03
CA ALA A 18 -4.70 -21.46 -6.39
C ALA A 18 -5.90 -22.20 -7.04
N SER A 19 -7.08 -22.22 -6.41
CA SER A 19 -8.26 -22.92 -6.93
C SER A 19 -9.56 -22.13 -6.78
N VAL A 20 -9.60 -20.89 -7.23
CA VAL A 20 -10.88 -20.17 -7.40
C VAL A 20 -11.16 -20.10 -8.90
N GLY A 21 -12.31 -20.65 -9.27
CA GLY A 21 -12.75 -20.92 -10.62
C GLY A 21 -12.64 -19.76 -11.61
N GLU A 22 -12.77 -20.08 -12.89
CA GLU A 22 -12.73 -19.21 -14.06
C GLU A 22 -13.53 -17.90 -13.86
N ALA A 23 -12.90 -16.90 -13.24
CA ALA A 23 -13.40 -15.55 -13.28
C ALA A 23 -13.11 -15.00 -14.68
N SER A 24 -14.16 -14.61 -15.38
CA SER A 24 -14.15 -13.89 -16.64
C SER A 24 -12.92 -12.97 -16.75
N ALA A 25 -12.26 -12.96 -17.92
CA ALA A 25 -11.01 -12.25 -18.21
C ALA A 25 -11.15 -10.71 -18.14
N GLN A 26 -11.67 -10.19 -17.06
CA GLN A 26 -11.73 -8.76 -16.79
C GLN A 26 -10.35 -8.29 -16.34
N LYS A 27 -9.79 -7.30 -17.03
CA LYS A 27 -8.51 -6.67 -16.66
C LYS A 27 -8.56 -6.18 -15.21
N THR A 28 -7.46 -6.37 -14.49
CA THR A 28 -7.38 -6.04 -13.06
C THR A 28 -7.44 -4.54 -12.80
N PHE A 29 -6.77 -3.74 -13.63
CA PHE A 29 -6.77 -2.29 -13.54
C PHE A 29 -6.67 -1.69 -14.95
N GLU A 30 -7.67 -0.92 -15.35
CA GLU A 30 -7.74 -0.28 -16.66
C GLU A 30 -8.22 1.17 -16.56
N LYS A 31 -8.26 1.88 -17.69
CA LYS A 31 -8.81 3.23 -17.74
C LYS A 31 -10.27 3.24 -17.24
N GLY A 32 -10.56 4.11 -16.28
CA GLY A 32 -11.86 4.22 -15.63
C GLY A 32 -12.02 3.38 -14.37
N THR A 33 -11.12 2.41 -14.11
CA THR A 33 -11.14 1.65 -12.85
C THR A 33 -10.86 2.56 -11.66
N GLN A 34 -11.65 2.39 -10.61
CA GLN A 34 -11.47 3.04 -9.32
C GLN A 34 -11.15 2.00 -8.27
N THR A 35 -10.20 2.30 -7.39
CA THR A 35 -9.85 1.42 -6.29
C THR A 35 -9.65 2.21 -5.00
N ALA A 36 -10.05 1.61 -3.89
CA ALA A 36 -9.73 2.09 -2.54
C ALA A 36 -9.06 0.97 -1.76
N SER A 37 -7.92 1.27 -1.15
CA SER A 37 -7.13 0.30 -0.38
C SER A 37 -6.96 0.78 1.05
N ILE A 38 -6.97 -0.18 1.98
CA ILE A 38 -6.58 0.02 3.38
C ILE A 38 -5.51 -1.02 3.69
N MET A 39 -4.38 -0.54 4.21
CA MET A 39 -3.22 -1.38 4.49
C MET A 39 -2.66 -1.09 5.88
N ILE A 40 -2.06 -2.12 6.47
CA ILE A 40 -1.28 -2.04 7.69
C ILE A 40 0.17 -2.37 7.37
N GLY A 41 1.11 -1.63 7.93
CA GLY A 41 2.50 -1.75 7.53
C GLY A 41 3.50 -1.87 8.65
N LEU A 42 4.76 -1.98 8.22
CA LEU A 42 5.94 -1.89 9.05
C LEU A 42 6.70 -0.62 8.66
N PRO A 43 7.15 0.20 9.62
CA PRO A 43 7.86 1.44 9.33
C PRO A 43 9.22 1.17 8.69
N SER A 44 9.71 2.11 7.89
CA SER A 44 11.01 2.03 7.22
C SER A 44 12.20 2.20 8.16
N THR A 45 11.97 2.74 9.36
CA THR A 45 13.04 3.00 10.35
C THR A 45 13.02 1.96 11.45
N THR A 46 14.04 1.12 11.52
CA THR A 46 14.16 0.00 12.49
C THR A 46 14.11 0.44 13.95
N GLY A 47 14.60 1.64 14.27
CA GLY A 47 14.55 2.19 15.65
C GLY A 47 13.13 2.44 16.19
N LEU A 48 12.13 2.51 15.33
CA LEU A 48 10.74 2.73 15.72
C LEU A 48 10.02 1.42 16.12
N PHE A 49 10.54 0.24 15.77
CA PHE A 49 9.87 -1.04 16.04
C PHE A 49 9.65 -1.32 17.52
N SER A 50 10.55 -0.85 18.39
CA SER A 50 10.44 -1.07 19.85
C SER A 50 9.45 -0.13 20.55
N SER A 51 8.98 0.90 19.85
CA SER A 51 8.17 1.97 20.43
C SER A 51 6.83 2.18 19.71
N ILE A 52 6.48 1.34 18.74
CA ILE A 52 5.22 1.44 18.00
C ILE A 52 4.03 1.22 18.94
N VAL A 53 3.09 2.15 18.94
CA VAL A 53 1.80 2.07 19.62
C VAL A 53 0.68 1.74 18.63
N VAL A 54 0.66 2.46 17.47
CA VAL A 54 -0.19 2.16 16.34
C VAL A 54 0.72 1.90 15.14
N PRO A 55 0.68 0.71 14.54
CA PRO A 55 1.46 0.43 13.34
C PRO A 55 1.06 1.38 12.21
N PRO A 56 1.91 1.58 11.21
CA PRO A 56 1.56 2.35 10.04
C PRO A 56 0.24 1.87 9.42
N LEU A 57 -0.71 2.78 9.29
CA LEU A 57 -1.97 2.58 8.59
C LEU A 57 -1.93 3.42 7.33
N THR A 58 -2.21 2.81 6.19
CA THR A 58 -2.21 3.47 4.88
C THR A 58 -3.57 3.34 4.23
N ALA A 59 -4.13 4.47 3.80
CA ALA A 59 -5.32 4.54 2.97
C ALA A 59 -4.95 5.10 1.60
N VAL A 60 -5.42 4.46 0.54
CA VAL A 60 -5.11 4.82 -0.86
C VAL A 60 -6.39 4.84 -1.67
N TYR A 61 -6.52 5.84 -2.54
CA TYR A 61 -7.49 5.85 -3.62
C TYR A 61 -6.75 6.04 -4.94
N GLU A 62 -7.11 5.26 -5.97
CA GLU A 62 -6.56 5.36 -7.31
C GLU A 62 -7.64 5.32 -8.38
N TYR A 63 -7.41 6.10 -9.46
CA TYR A 63 -8.23 6.15 -10.65
C TYR A 63 -7.37 5.90 -11.89
N GLY A 64 -7.76 4.96 -12.75
CA GLY A 64 -7.09 4.67 -14.02
C GLY A 64 -7.35 5.76 -15.06
N VAL A 65 -6.32 6.55 -15.40
CA VAL A 65 -6.46 7.70 -16.33
C VAL A 65 -6.09 7.36 -17.75
N VAL A 66 -5.05 6.55 -17.95
CA VAL A 66 -4.57 6.15 -19.28
C VAL A 66 -4.38 4.65 -19.29
N GLY A 67 -5.00 3.96 -20.23
CA GLY A 67 -4.85 2.51 -20.43
C GLY A 67 -4.17 2.20 -21.76
N ASN A 68 -3.90 0.90 -21.98
CA ASN A 68 -3.32 0.37 -23.22
C ASN A 68 -1.98 1.03 -23.60
N LEU A 69 -1.10 1.23 -22.61
CA LEU A 69 0.18 1.91 -22.82
C LEU A 69 1.17 1.13 -23.67
N PHE A 70 1.06 -0.20 -23.68
CA PHE A 70 1.95 -1.08 -24.43
C PHE A 70 1.25 -1.71 -25.62
N SER A 71 2.01 -2.12 -26.63
CA SER A 71 1.49 -2.71 -27.88
C SER A 71 0.65 -3.98 -27.68
N ASN A 72 0.82 -4.65 -26.54
CA ASN A 72 0.01 -5.82 -26.16
C ASN A 72 -1.34 -5.45 -25.49
N GLY A 73 -1.72 -4.17 -25.49
CA GLY A 73 -2.94 -3.68 -24.86
C GLY A 73 -2.92 -3.67 -23.33
N LYS A 74 -1.76 -3.91 -22.72
CA LYS A 74 -1.56 -3.87 -21.26
C LYS A 74 -0.94 -2.54 -20.84
N GLY A 75 -0.87 -2.35 -19.51
CA GLY A 75 -0.32 -1.14 -18.91
C GLY A 75 -1.34 -0.02 -18.77
N THR A 76 -1.48 0.47 -17.54
CA THR A 76 -2.39 1.56 -17.18
C THR A 76 -1.70 2.50 -16.22
N ILE A 77 -1.84 3.81 -16.43
CA ILE A 77 -1.45 4.81 -15.45
C ILE A 77 -2.63 5.08 -14.55
N GLY A 78 -2.41 4.86 -13.25
CA GLY A 78 -3.29 5.28 -12.17
C GLY A 78 -2.79 6.57 -11.53
N VAL A 79 -3.72 7.43 -11.12
CA VAL A 79 -3.45 8.60 -10.28
C VAL A 79 -4.42 8.61 -9.12
N GLY A 80 -4.01 9.18 -8.00
CA GLY A 80 -4.87 9.18 -6.82
C GLY A 80 -4.30 9.93 -5.64
N GLY A 81 -4.79 9.56 -4.46
CA GLY A 81 -4.37 10.12 -3.18
C GLY A 81 -3.98 9.03 -2.19
N GLN A 82 -3.12 9.40 -1.27
CA GLN A 82 -2.61 8.52 -0.21
C GLN A 82 -2.55 9.27 1.10
N GLY A 83 -2.98 8.59 2.17
CA GLY A 83 -2.79 9.05 3.56
C GLY A 83 -2.14 7.94 4.38
N GLU A 84 -1.16 8.29 5.22
CA GLU A 84 -0.49 7.36 6.13
C GLU A 84 -0.41 7.94 7.53
N TYR A 85 -0.53 7.07 8.51
CA TYR A 85 -0.43 7.44 9.92
C TYR A 85 0.30 6.37 10.72
N VAL A 86 1.18 6.81 11.64
CA VAL A 86 1.82 5.95 12.63
C VAL A 86 1.92 6.67 13.95
N LEU A 87 1.76 5.95 15.06
CA LEU A 87 1.94 6.46 16.41
C LEU A 87 3.00 5.64 17.14
N PHE A 88 3.96 6.31 17.74
CA PHE A 88 5.02 5.69 18.53
C PHE A 88 5.22 6.39 19.86
N ARG A 89 5.74 5.66 20.85
CA ARG A 89 6.09 6.19 22.14
C ARG A 89 7.46 6.86 22.08
N SER A 90 7.57 8.08 22.60
CA SER A 90 8.79 8.89 22.60
C SER A 90 9.30 9.18 24.00
N GLY A 91 9.13 8.24 24.95
CA GLY A 91 9.49 8.36 26.37
C GLY A 91 8.47 7.64 27.25
N ALA A 92 8.56 7.78 28.58
CA ALA A 92 7.69 7.04 29.51
C ALA A 92 6.20 7.35 29.28
N ASP A 93 5.85 8.65 29.11
CA ASP A 93 4.47 9.13 28.96
C ASP A 93 4.28 10.02 27.73
N ASN A 94 5.24 9.99 26.78
CA ASN A 94 5.21 10.84 25.61
C ASN A 94 4.92 10.03 24.35
N TYR A 95 4.09 10.61 23.49
CA TYR A 95 3.72 10.01 22.21
C TYR A 95 4.09 10.96 21.07
N SER A 96 4.48 10.41 19.94
CA SER A 96 4.75 11.13 18.71
C SER A 96 4.02 10.47 17.56
N GLY A 97 3.28 11.26 16.80
CA GLY A 97 2.58 10.83 15.60
C GLY A 97 3.28 11.33 14.35
N TYR A 98 3.30 10.51 13.33
CA TYR A 98 3.70 10.88 11.99
C TYR A 98 2.52 10.68 11.05
N PHE A 99 2.23 11.72 10.26
CA PHE A 99 1.16 11.70 9.28
C PHE A 99 1.71 12.18 7.93
N PHE A 100 1.39 11.44 6.86
CA PHE A 100 1.65 11.84 5.49
C PHE A 100 0.34 11.88 4.72
N PHE A 101 0.17 12.87 3.87
CA PHE A 101 -0.85 12.86 2.85
C PHE A 101 -0.32 13.45 1.55
N GLY A 102 -0.76 12.92 0.41
CA GLY A 102 -0.29 13.40 -0.89
C GLY A 102 -0.99 12.77 -2.07
N GLY A 103 -0.62 13.24 -3.24
CA GLY A 103 -0.96 12.63 -4.51
C GLY A 103 -0.04 11.45 -4.80
N ARG A 104 -0.60 10.41 -5.43
CA ARG A 104 0.19 9.27 -5.93
C ARG A 104 -0.07 9.03 -7.41
N GLY A 105 0.94 8.50 -8.10
CA GLY A 105 0.84 8.01 -9.47
C GLY A 105 1.55 6.69 -9.60
N ALA A 106 0.94 5.74 -10.31
CA ALA A 106 1.49 4.41 -10.50
C ALA A 106 1.27 3.90 -11.93
N LEU A 107 2.24 3.13 -12.40
CA LEU A 107 2.12 2.32 -13.61
C LEU A 107 1.70 0.91 -13.17
N HIS A 108 0.54 0.48 -13.63
CA HIS A 108 -0.02 -0.84 -13.41
C HIS A 108 0.24 -1.75 -14.60
N TYR A 109 0.53 -3.02 -14.33
CA TYR A 109 0.72 -4.03 -15.35
C TYR A 109 0.22 -5.40 -14.90
N GLU A 110 -0.65 -6.01 -15.70
CA GLU A 110 -1.18 -7.34 -15.47
C GLU A 110 -0.29 -8.40 -16.15
N PHE A 111 0.60 -9.04 -15.39
CA PHE A 111 1.44 -10.14 -15.91
C PHE A 111 0.63 -11.42 -16.11
N VAL A 112 -0.21 -11.75 -15.15
CA VAL A 112 -1.12 -12.90 -15.18
C VAL A 112 -2.53 -12.44 -14.80
N PRO A 113 -3.57 -13.16 -15.22
CA PRO A 113 -4.95 -12.82 -14.86
C PRO A 113 -5.11 -12.65 -13.34
N GLN A 114 -5.93 -11.69 -12.94
CA GLN A 114 -6.26 -11.37 -11.54
C GLN A 114 -5.10 -10.77 -10.72
N LEU A 115 -3.86 -10.71 -11.23
CA LEU A 115 -2.72 -10.12 -10.55
C LEU A 115 -2.41 -8.75 -11.15
N ASP A 116 -2.75 -7.69 -10.43
CA ASP A 116 -2.31 -6.33 -10.70
C ASP A 116 -1.00 -6.06 -10.00
N THR A 117 0.05 -5.79 -10.78
CA THR A 117 1.35 -5.35 -10.27
C THR A 117 1.56 -3.89 -10.63
N TYR A 118 2.17 -3.13 -9.76
CA TYR A 118 2.35 -1.71 -9.99
C TYR A 118 3.62 -1.16 -9.33
N ALA A 119 4.09 -0.05 -9.88
CA ALA A 119 5.18 0.73 -9.33
C ALA A 119 4.86 2.21 -9.48
N GLY A 120 5.20 3.01 -8.47
CA GLY A 120 4.83 4.41 -8.48
C GLY A 120 5.56 5.28 -7.48
N LEU A 121 5.14 6.53 -7.47
CA LEU A 121 5.63 7.58 -6.59
C LEU A 121 4.45 8.29 -5.93
N ALA A 122 4.67 8.75 -4.69
CA ALA A 122 3.77 9.67 -4.01
C ALA A 122 4.53 10.94 -3.61
N LEU A 123 3.87 12.08 -3.74
CA LEU A 123 4.38 13.40 -3.42
C LEU A 123 3.36 14.09 -2.51
N GLY A 124 3.82 14.66 -1.40
CA GLY A 124 2.89 15.26 -0.47
C GLY A 124 3.56 15.93 0.71
N TRP A 125 2.81 16.07 1.78
CA TRP A 125 3.24 16.70 3.02
C TRP A 125 3.28 15.69 4.14
N SER A 126 4.39 15.71 4.87
CA SER A 126 4.60 14.96 6.11
C SER A 126 4.47 15.90 7.30
N PHE A 127 3.76 15.45 8.32
CA PHE A 127 3.63 16.16 9.59
C PHE A 127 4.11 15.24 10.71
N VAL A 128 4.94 15.81 11.59
CA VAL A 128 5.38 15.15 12.82
C VAL A 128 4.91 16.00 13.97
N GLY A 129 4.24 15.40 14.93
CA GLY A 129 3.77 16.08 16.12
C GLY A 129 3.75 15.15 17.33
N GLY A 130 3.84 15.72 18.53
CA GLY A 130 3.81 14.94 19.76
C GLY A 130 3.95 15.80 21.00
N THR A 131 3.89 15.19 22.16
CA THR A 131 3.98 15.88 23.45
C THR A 131 5.33 16.55 23.70
N THR A 132 6.41 16.04 23.08
CA THR A 132 7.78 16.55 23.22
C THR A 132 8.38 17.06 21.91
N LEU A 133 7.78 16.72 20.76
CA LEU A 133 8.26 17.16 19.46
C LEU A 133 7.53 18.44 19.05
N ARG A 134 8.31 19.43 18.62
CA ARG A 134 7.75 20.62 17.98
C ARG A 134 7.04 20.19 16.69
N ASN A 135 5.77 20.54 16.54
CA ASN A 135 5.03 20.28 15.32
C ASN A 135 5.77 20.84 14.12
N SER A 136 6.14 19.97 13.20
CA SER A 136 6.84 20.35 11.96
C SER A 136 6.19 19.67 10.77
N GLY A 137 6.13 20.37 9.66
CA GLY A 137 5.69 19.84 8.38
C GLY A 137 6.79 20.00 7.34
N SER A 138 6.94 19.01 6.48
CA SER A 138 7.90 19.05 5.37
C SER A 138 7.30 18.40 4.13
N PHE A 139 7.73 18.85 2.97
CA PHE A 139 7.44 18.17 1.72
C PHE A 139 8.15 16.81 1.72
N GLY A 140 7.42 15.77 1.33
CA GLY A 140 7.91 14.39 1.31
C GLY A 140 7.65 13.72 -0.02
N THR A 141 8.52 12.79 -0.36
CA THR A 141 8.40 11.91 -1.51
C THR A 141 8.47 10.47 -1.06
N GLN A 142 7.69 9.61 -1.69
CA GLN A 142 7.71 8.17 -1.44
C GLN A 142 7.79 7.43 -2.77
N ALA A 143 8.42 6.26 -2.78
CA ALA A 143 8.45 5.35 -3.91
C ALA A 143 7.95 3.99 -3.46
N PHE A 144 7.20 3.31 -4.31
CA PHE A 144 6.64 2.01 -3.96
C PHE A 144 6.55 1.08 -5.18
N VAL A 145 6.59 -0.20 -4.88
CA VAL A 145 6.20 -1.27 -5.80
C VAL A 145 5.21 -2.16 -5.08
N GLY A 146 4.20 -2.64 -5.77
CA GLY A 146 3.16 -3.44 -5.15
C GLY A 146 2.58 -4.49 -6.08
N ALA A 147 1.86 -5.41 -5.45
CA ALA A 147 1.05 -6.40 -6.14
C ALA A 147 -0.23 -6.65 -5.35
N ARG A 148 -1.35 -6.82 -6.07
CA ARG A 148 -2.63 -7.19 -5.49
C ARG A 148 -3.30 -8.28 -6.34
N TYR A 149 -3.77 -9.31 -5.68
CA TYR A 149 -4.46 -10.42 -6.30
C TYR A 149 -5.96 -10.34 -6.03
N TYR A 150 -6.75 -10.28 -7.07
CA TYR A 150 -8.20 -10.20 -6.99
C TYR A 150 -8.80 -11.57 -6.68
N VAL A 151 -9.28 -11.73 -5.45
CA VAL A 151 -9.98 -12.94 -4.97
C VAL A 151 -11.44 -12.97 -5.40
N THR A 152 -12.01 -11.79 -5.68
CA THR A 152 -13.31 -11.59 -6.33
C THR A 152 -13.19 -10.47 -7.36
N PRO A 153 -14.20 -10.24 -8.22
CA PRO A 153 -14.17 -9.11 -9.15
C PRO A 153 -13.98 -7.74 -8.49
N THR A 154 -14.33 -7.59 -7.22
CA THR A 154 -14.32 -6.30 -6.51
C THR A 154 -13.35 -6.24 -5.33
N LEU A 155 -12.79 -7.37 -4.90
CA LEU A 155 -11.93 -7.47 -3.72
C LEU A 155 -10.58 -8.08 -4.07
N ALA A 156 -9.50 -7.41 -3.70
CA ALA A 156 -8.14 -7.93 -3.81
C ALA A 156 -7.43 -7.91 -2.46
N LEU A 157 -6.50 -8.84 -2.30
CA LEU A 157 -5.51 -8.88 -1.23
C LEU A 157 -4.16 -8.55 -1.82
N GLY A 158 -3.35 -7.77 -1.14
CA GLY A 158 -2.05 -7.38 -1.69
C GLY A 158 -1.14 -6.70 -0.69
N GLY A 159 -0.04 -6.22 -1.22
CA GLY A 159 0.93 -5.49 -0.44
C GLY A 159 1.82 -4.61 -1.30
N GLU A 160 2.50 -3.72 -0.62
CA GLU A 160 3.46 -2.78 -1.19
C GLU A 160 4.79 -2.89 -0.43
N LEU A 161 5.88 -2.77 -1.17
CA LEU A 161 7.20 -2.46 -0.65
C LEU A 161 7.52 -1.03 -1.03
N GLY A 162 7.95 -0.23 -0.06
CA GLY A 162 8.12 1.19 -0.29
C GLY A 162 9.38 1.78 0.35
N TYR A 163 9.70 2.96 -0.14
CA TYR A 163 10.63 3.88 0.49
C TYR A 163 9.83 5.13 0.90
N GLY A 164 9.86 5.46 2.18
CA GLY A 164 9.09 6.54 2.77
C GLY A 164 8.82 6.27 4.23
N LEU A 165 7.60 6.47 4.70
CA LEU A 165 7.21 6.16 6.07
C LEU A 165 7.15 4.64 6.32
N THR A 166 6.64 3.91 5.37
CA THR A 166 6.38 2.47 5.48
C THR A 166 7.29 1.69 4.52
N LEU A 167 7.94 0.64 5.04
CA LEU A 167 8.77 -0.27 4.24
C LEU A 167 7.94 -1.37 3.60
N VAL A 168 7.02 -1.96 4.36
CA VAL A 168 6.14 -3.04 3.91
C VAL A 168 4.72 -2.71 4.33
N ASN A 169 3.79 -2.77 3.40
CA ASN A 169 2.35 -2.69 3.64
C ASN A 169 1.66 -3.96 3.18
N LEU A 170 0.68 -4.43 3.94
CA LEU A 170 -0.23 -5.51 3.55
C LEU A 170 -1.67 -5.06 3.78
N GLY A 171 -2.57 -5.41 2.89
CA GLY A 171 -3.95 -4.97 3.03
C GLY A 171 -4.92 -5.48 2.00
N VAL A 172 -6.06 -4.80 1.97
CA VAL A 172 -7.18 -5.10 1.09
C VAL A 172 -7.46 -3.93 0.16
N THR A 173 -7.89 -4.24 -1.05
CA THR A 173 -8.29 -3.27 -2.06
C THR A 173 -9.70 -3.59 -2.54
N PHE A 174 -10.54 -2.59 -2.56
CA PHE A 174 -11.87 -2.62 -3.19
C PHE A 174 -11.81 -1.93 -4.54
N ARG A 175 -12.46 -2.54 -5.54
CA ARG A 175 -12.64 -1.99 -6.89
C ARG A 175 -14.11 -1.72 -7.15
N PHE A 176 -14.42 -0.58 -7.74
CA PHE A 176 -15.77 -0.16 -8.16
C PHE A 176 -15.79 0.28 -9.62
#